data_bbb7672b3a3d3c08632fd77b505a5efa
#
_entry.id   bbb7672b3a3d3c08632fd77b505a5efa
#
_cell.length_a   1.000
_cell.length_b   1.000
_cell.length_c   1.000
_cell.angle_alpha   90.00
_cell.angle_beta   90.00
_cell.angle_gamma   90.00
#
_symmetry.space_group_name_H-M   'P 1'
#
loop_
_entity.id
_entity.type
_entity.pdbx_description
1 polymer ?
#
loop_
_entity_poly.entity_id
_entity_poly.type
_entity_poly.pdbx_seq_one_letter_code
_entity_poly.pdbx_strand_id
1 'polypeptide(L)'
;MVVLPEAFATGFSLNPKATTRAEPDQTYAFLSNISISHKIWILAGVIVPNENKTKAKNIAVLFNPNGKQVGVYQKMYPFTPMGEEKVYTRGKSTKTFDVEGFQLSPILCYDLRFPELFRMNIVQGANLFVVIASWPKVRINHWHTLLQARAIENQAYVIGLNRTGKDPNHNYTGGSRIIDPTGKTVIEMKDKEEVASTKLDRKLVDQWRDTFPVLQDIREDLLP
;
A
#
# COMPACT_ATOMS: atom_id res chain seq x y z
N MET A 1 -10.64 -1.74 -9.41
CA MET A 1 -10.12 -0.98 -8.24
C MET A 1 -9.20 0.14 -8.72
N VAL A 2 -9.28 1.32 -8.10
CA VAL A 2 -8.31 2.42 -8.27
C VAL A 2 -7.43 2.48 -7.02
N VAL A 3 -6.13 2.75 -7.20
CA VAL A 3 -5.17 2.92 -6.12
C VAL A 3 -4.62 4.34 -6.19
N LEU A 4 -4.63 5.06 -5.06
CA LEU A 4 -4.08 6.40 -4.90
C LEU A 4 -2.84 6.35 -3.98
N PRO A 5 -1.85 7.21 -4.16
CA PRO A 5 -0.59 7.13 -3.43
C PRO A 5 -0.72 7.44 -1.93
N GLU A 6 0.35 7.21 -1.19
CA GLU A 6 0.50 7.63 0.22
C GLU A 6 0.26 9.13 0.34
N ALA A 7 -0.58 9.54 1.31
CA ALA A 7 -0.92 10.94 1.59
C ALA A 7 -1.40 11.72 0.33
N PHE A 8 -2.25 11.10 -0.51
CA PHE A 8 -2.58 11.61 -1.84
C PHE A 8 -3.16 13.04 -1.83
N ALA A 9 -3.95 13.38 -0.80
CA ALA A 9 -4.62 14.68 -0.72
C ALA A 9 -3.76 15.81 -0.15
N THR A 10 -2.71 15.47 0.63
CA THR A 10 -1.93 16.45 1.41
C THR A 10 -0.46 16.48 1.05
N GLY A 11 0.04 15.42 0.40
CA GLY A 11 1.46 15.09 0.39
C GLY A 11 1.96 14.64 1.77
N PHE A 12 3.12 13.99 1.79
CA PHE A 12 3.77 13.57 3.03
C PHE A 12 4.51 14.77 3.67
N SER A 13 4.35 14.97 4.97
CA SER A 13 5.04 16.02 5.74
C SER A 13 5.28 15.58 7.18
N LEU A 14 6.41 15.99 7.76
CA LEU A 14 6.68 15.86 9.19
C LEU A 14 6.05 17.00 10.02
N ASN A 15 5.28 17.88 9.39
CA ASN A 15 4.48 18.88 10.08
C ASN A 15 3.01 18.42 10.13
N PRO A 16 2.53 17.86 11.27
CA PRO A 16 1.17 17.34 11.37
C PRO A 16 0.11 18.40 11.08
N LYS A 17 0.37 19.66 11.48
CA LYS A 17 -0.56 20.78 11.23
C LYS A 17 -0.74 21.09 9.75
N ALA A 18 0.26 20.78 8.91
CA ALA A 18 0.15 20.96 7.46
C ALA A 18 -0.63 19.82 6.80
N THR A 19 -0.47 18.57 7.30
CA THR A 19 -1.08 17.38 6.73
C THR A 19 -2.49 17.08 7.23
N THR A 20 -2.85 17.58 8.41
CA THR A 20 -4.21 17.45 8.97
C THR A 20 -5.11 18.63 8.63
N ARG A 21 -4.64 19.60 7.82
CA ARG A 21 -5.45 20.74 7.33
C ARG A 21 -6.48 20.33 6.28
N ALA A 22 -6.22 19.29 5.49
CA ALA A 22 -7.27 18.69 4.68
C ALA A 22 -8.22 18.01 5.66
N GLU A 23 -9.43 18.55 5.81
CA GLU A 23 -10.45 17.97 6.69
C GLU A 23 -10.64 16.50 6.30
N PRO A 24 -10.35 15.53 7.18
CA PRO A 24 -10.49 14.11 6.85
C PRO A 24 -11.88 13.79 6.29
N ASP A 25 -12.92 14.47 6.79
CA ASP A 25 -14.30 14.29 6.38
C ASP A 25 -14.52 14.67 4.90
N GLN A 26 -13.89 15.73 4.39
CA GLN A 26 -13.95 16.10 2.97
C GLN A 26 -13.25 15.08 2.08
N THR A 27 -12.10 14.59 2.51
CA THR A 27 -11.37 13.54 1.80
C THR A 27 -12.18 12.24 1.74
N TYR A 28 -12.80 11.86 2.84
CA TYR A 28 -13.65 10.66 2.90
C TYR A 28 -14.93 10.81 2.08
N ALA A 29 -15.58 11.98 2.13
CA ALA A 29 -16.73 12.28 1.29
C ALA A 29 -16.37 12.20 -0.21
N PHE A 30 -15.21 12.76 -0.61
CA PHE A 30 -14.70 12.65 -1.98
C PHE A 30 -14.51 11.18 -2.40
N LEU A 31 -13.79 10.39 -1.59
CA LEU A 31 -13.53 8.96 -1.89
C LEU A 31 -14.82 8.16 -1.99
N SER A 32 -15.76 8.39 -1.07
CA SER A 32 -17.08 7.76 -1.06
C SER A 32 -17.87 8.10 -2.34
N ASN A 33 -17.97 9.39 -2.68
CA ASN A 33 -18.71 9.86 -3.86
C ASN A 33 -18.13 9.30 -5.17
N ILE A 34 -16.81 9.29 -5.33
CA ILE A 34 -16.14 8.71 -6.51
C ILE A 34 -16.38 7.20 -6.59
N SER A 35 -16.30 6.49 -5.46
CA SER A 35 -16.58 5.05 -5.40
C SER A 35 -18.00 4.73 -5.88
N ILE A 36 -19.00 5.48 -5.43
CA ILE A 36 -20.40 5.33 -5.84
C ILE A 36 -20.58 5.67 -7.33
N SER A 37 -20.13 6.87 -7.73
CA SER A 37 -20.35 7.40 -9.07
C SER A 37 -19.79 6.51 -10.17
N HIS A 38 -18.64 5.86 -9.91
CA HIS A 38 -17.95 5.01 -10.85
C HIS A 38 -18.10 3.50 -10.57
N LYS A 39 -18.78 3.13 -9.49
CA LYS A 39 -18.95 1.73 -9.03
C LYS A 39 -17.62 1.00 -8.90
N ILE A 40 -16.63 1.63 -8.26
CA ILE A 40 -15.26 1.12 -8.13
C ILE A 40 -14.82 1.01 -6.68
N TRP A 41 -13.93 0.06 -6.45
CA TRP A 41 -13.12 0.03 -5.23
C TRP A 41 -12.04 1.11 -5.29
N ILE A 42 -11.74 1.75 -4.15
CA ILE A 42 -10.64 2.72 -4.03
C ILE A 42 -9.80 2.38 -2.80
N LEU A 43 -8.50 2.21 -3.00
CA LEU A 43 -7.49 2.20 -1.92
C LEU A 43 -6.70 3.50 -1.97
N ALA A 44 -6.66 4.24 -0.87
CA ALA A 44 -6.02 5.56 -0.81
C ALA A 44 -5.20 5.76 0.46
N GLY A 45 -4.03 6.38 0.34
CA GLY A 45 -3.23 6.83 1.48
C GLY A 45 -3.69 8.17 2.03
N VAL A 46 -4.03 8.24 3.31
CA VAL A 46 -4.58 9.44 3.96
C VAL A 46 -3.84 9.71 5.28
N ILE A 47 -3.64 10.99 5.59
CA ILE A 47 -3.14 11.41 6.90
C ILE A 47 -4.31 11.92 7.73
N VAL A 48 -4.46 11.37 8.93
CA VAL A 48 -5.52 11.78 9.87
C VAL A 48 -4.92 12.08 11.24
N PRO A 49 -5.52 12.95 12.05
CA PRO A 49 -5.08 13.12 13.44
C PRO A 49 -5.29 11.84 14.23
N ASN A 50 -4.44 11.61 15.26
CA ASN A 50 -4.71 10.58 16.25
C ASN A 50 -5.83 11.06 17.22
N GLU A 51 -6.27 10.17 18.11
CA GLU A 51 -7.43 10.40 18.99
C GLU A 51 -7.30 11.65 19.85
N ASN A 52 -6.13 11.89 20.43
CA ASN A 52 -5.86 13.06 21.28
C ASN A 52 -5.29 14.27 20.51
N LYS A 53 -5.24 14.20 19.18
CA LYS A 53 -4.75 15.25 18.27
C LYS A 53 -3.32 15.74 18.53
N THR A 54 -2.51 14.93 19.22
CA THR A 54 -1.09 15.26 19.51
C THR A 54 -0.16 14.81 18.39
N LYS A 55 -0.52 13.74 17.67
CA LYS A 55 0.18 13.16 16.54
C LYS A 55 -0.79 12.89 15.39
N ALA A 56 -0.25 12.45 14.27
CA ALA A 56 -1.02 11.97 13.13
C ALA A 56 -0.92 10.44 12.97
N LYS A 57 -1.78 9.88 12.13
CA LYS A 57 -1.74 8.51 11.63
C LYS A 57 -1.56 8.56 10.12
N ASN A 58 -0.64 7.77 9.61
CA ASN A 58 -0.49 7.50 8.20
C ASN A 58 -1.25 6.19 7.89
N ILE A 59 -2.35 6.29 7.16
CA ILE A 59 -3.27 5.17 6.96
C ILE A 59 -3.57 4.93 5.49
N ALA A 60 -3.84 3.67 5.14
CA ALA A 60 -4.51 3.29 3.90
C ALA A 60 -5.98 3.00 4.20
N VAL A 61 -6.88 3.63 3.45
CA VAL A 61 -8.34 3.45 3.57
C VAL A 61 -8.87 2.76 2.33
N LEU A 62 -9.79 1.81 2.52
CA LEU A 62 -10.43 1.06 1.45
C LEU A 62 -11.93 1.39 1.40
N PHE A 63 -12.38 1.90 0.25
CA PHE A 63 -13.79 2.14 -0.05
C PHE A 63 -14.30 1.12 -1.06
N ASN A 64 -15.49 0.58 -0.82
CA ASN A 64 -16.17 -0.32 -1.76
C ASN A 64 -17.01 0.47 -2.79
N PRO A 65 -17.54 -0.19 -3.85
CA PRO A 65 -18.36 0.47 -4.88
C PRO A 65 -19.65 1.13 -4.39
N ASN A 66 -20.08 0.86 -3.15
CA ASN A 66 -21.24 1.48 -2.52
C ASN A 66 -20.83 2.71 -1.66
N GLY A 67 -19.59 3.18 -1.76
CA GLY A 67 -19.09 4.33 -1.02
C GLY A 67 -18.80 4.07 0.47
N LYS A 68 -18.93 2.82 0.92
CA LYS A 68 -18.66 2.49 2.32
C LYS A 68 -17.17 2.26 2.51
N GLN A 69 -16.60 2.90 3.53
CA GLN A 69 -15.27 2.55 4.03
C GLN A 69 -15.34 1.17 4.70
N VAL A 70 -14.65 0.20 4.14
CA VAL A 70 -14.66 -1.20 4.59
C VAL A 70 -13.33 -1.64 5.20
N GLY A 71 -12.28 -0.84 5.05
CA GLY A 71 -10.96 -1.18 5.55
C GLY A 71 -10.12 0.03 5.93
N VAL A 72 -9.31 -0.16 6.97
CA VAL A 72 -8.25 0.77 7.39
C VAL A 72 -7.03 -0.04 7.79
N TYR A 73 -5.89 0.33 7.23
CA TYR A 73 -4.58 -0.14 7.67
C TYR A 73 -3.75 1.06 8.10
N GLN A 74 -3.11 1.00 9.25
CA GLN A 74 -2.20 2.04 9.72
C GLN A 74 -0.76 1.56 9.56
N LYS A 75 0.10 2.44 9.03
CA LYS A 75 1.53 2.20 8.84
C LYS A 75 2.18 1.65 10.11
N MET A 76 2.80 0.47 10.00
CA MET A 76 3.41 -0.22 11.13
C MET A 76 4.78 0.36 11.49
N TYR A 77 5.56 0.71 10.46
CA TYR A 77 6.93 1.23 10.61
C TYR A 77 7.03 2.68 10.11
N PRO A 78 6.87 3.69 10.99
CA PRO A 78 7.23 5.07 10.66
C PRO A 78 8.70 5.15 10.23
N PHE A 79 9.01 6.01 9.27
CA PHE A 79 10.36 6.18 8.74
C PHE A 79 11.27 6.92 9.74
N THR A 80 11.88 6.18 10.66
CA THR A 80 12.72 6.70 11.75
C THR A 80 13.92 7.49 11.27
N PRO A 81 14.59 7.22 10.09
CA PRO A 81 15.70 8.03 9.62
C PRO A 81 15.36 9.51 9.38
N MET A 82 14.07 9.85 9.23
CA MET A 82 13.59 11.23 9.15
C MET A 82 12.80 11.68 10.38
N GLY A 83 12.69 10.85 11.42
CA GLY A 83 11.96 11.19 12.64
C GLY A 83 10.44 11.10 12.50
N GLU A 84 9.93 10.30 11.56
CA GLU A 84 8.48 10.13 11.36
C GLU A 84 7.78 9.66 12.65
N GLU A 85 8.43 8.83 13.46
CA GLU A 85 7.90 8.31 14.73
C GLU A 85 7.63 9.39 15.79
N LYS A 86 8.25 10.56 15.64
CA LYS A 86 8.01 11.71 16.55
C LYS A 86 6.66 12.36 16.26
N VAL A 87 6.20 12.25 15.02
CA VAL A 87 5.03 12.94 14.47
C VAL A 87 3.85 11.99 14.25
N TYR A 88 4.13 10.74 13.87
CA TYR A 88 3.11 9.75 13.55
C TYR A 88 3.11 8.60 14.57
N THR A 89 1.91 8.10 14.84
CA THR A 89 1.75 6.89 15.67
C THR A 89 1.88 5.63 14.81
N ARG A 90 2.42 4.55 15.39
CA ARG A 90 2.56 3.24 14.76
C ARG A 90 1.23 2.50 14.71
N GLY A 91 1.02 1.74 13.62
CA GLY A 91 -0.01 0.71 13.57
C GLY A 91 0.28 -0.44 14.55
N LYS A 92 -0.73 -1.25 14.82
CA LYS A 92 -0.64 -2.34 15.81
C LYS A 92 -0.87 -3.73 15.21
N SER A 93 -1.38 -3.81 13.99
CA SER A 93 -1.71 -5.09 13.33
C SER A 93 -1.70 -4.95 11.82
N THR A 94 -1.37 -6.03 11.16
CA THR A 94 -1.58 -6.23 9.72
C THR A 94 -3.08 -6.41 9.43
N LYS A 95 -3.48 -6.23 8.17
CA LYS A 95 -4.89 -6.34 7.74
C LYS A 95 -4.98 -6.96 6.36
N THR A 96 -5.99 -7.81 6.19
CA THR A 96 -6.45 -8.29 4.88
C THR A 96 -7.91 -7.93 4.67
N PHE A 97 -8.31 -7.71 3.42
CA PHE A 97 -9.66 -7.36 3.03
C PHE A 97 -10.06 -8.13 1.77
N ASP A 98 -11.28 -8.66 1.73
CA ASP A 98 -11.81 -9.25 0.50
C ASP A 98 -12.14 -8.15 -0.52
N VAL A 99 -11.55 -8.26 -1.70
CA VAL A 99 -11.80 -7.37 -2.84
C VAL A 99 -11.93 -8.22 -4.09
N GLU A 100 -13.15 -8.43 -4.54
CA GLU A 100 -13.44 -9.21 -5.76
C GLU A 100 -12.80 -10.62 -5.76
N GLY A 101 -12.79 -11.29 -4.60
CA GLY A 101 -12.19 -12.60 -4.41
C GLY A 101 -10.67 -12.61 -4.18
N PHE A 102 -10.03 -11.45 -4.16
CA PHE A 102 -8.65 -11.32 -3.68
C PHE A 102 -8.63 -10.96 -2.20
N GLN A 103 -7.75 -11.61 -1.43
CA GLN A 103 -7.40 -11.20 -0.08
C GLN A 103 -6.32 -10.12 -0.15
N LEU A 104 -6.75 -8.87 -0.23
CA LEU A 104 -5.89 -7.70 -0.39
C LEU A 104 -5.27 -7.29 0.95
N SER A 105 -3.94 -7.13 0.98
CA SER A 105 -3.21 -6.56 2.11
C SER A 105 -2.59 -5.21 1.70
N PRO A 106 -3.01 -4.09 2.31
CA PRO A 106 -2.38 -2.80 2.08
C PRO A 106 -1.07 -2.68 2.86
N ILE A 107 -0.08 -2.03 2.25
CA ILE A 107 1.26 -1.77 2.80
C ILE A 107 1.60 -0.29 2.54
N LEU A 108 2.22 0.38 3.50
CA LEU A 108 2.53 1.81 3.40
C LEU A 108 4.04 2.06 3.36
N CYS A 109 4.53 2.39 2.16
CA CYS A 109 5.86 2.96 1.90
C CYS A 109 7.00 2.20 2.61
N TYR A 110 7.49 2.70 3.74
CA TYR A 110 8.61 2.14 4.49
C TYR A 110 8.35 0.71 4.97
N ASP A 111 7.09 0.33 5.20
CA ASP A 111 6.67 -1.03 5.55
C ASP A 111 7.15 -2.07 4.52
N LEU A 112 7.37 -1.68 3.25
CA LEU A 112 7.91 -2.55 2.19
C LEU A 112 9.26 -3.19 2.58
N ARG A 113 10.04 -2.57 3.47
CA ARG A 113 11.35 -3.09 3.89
C ARG A 113 11.26 -4.26 4.86
N PHE A 114 10.11 -4.51 5.43
CA PHE A 114 9.90 -5.45 6.54
C PHE A 114 9.16 -6.70 6.03
N PRO A 115 9.90 -7.77 5.63
CA PRO A 115 9.31 -8.99 5.05
C PRO A 115 8.34 -9.68 5.99
N GLU A 116 8.54 -9.55 7.30
CA GLU A 116 7.66 -10.12 8.31
C GLU A 116 6.20 -9.65 8.17
N LEU A 117 5.95 -8.40 7.78
CA LEU A 117 4.59 -7.90 7.54
C LEU A 117 3.88 -8.66 6.40
N PHE A 118 4.62 -8.94 5.35
CA PHE A 118 4.09 -9.70 4.21
C PHE A 118 3.82 -11.14 4.64
N ARG A 119 4.75 -11.75 5.35
CA ARG A 119 4.61 -13.13 5.79
C ARG A 119 3.45 -13.33 6.76
N MET A 120 3.26 -12.41 7.71
CA MET A 120 2.11 -12.40 8.62
C MET A 120 0.78 -12.32 7.86
N ASN A 121 0.71 -11.53 6.79
CA ASN A 121 -0.50 -11.43 5.97
C ASN A 121 -0.72 -12.67 5.09
N ILE A 122 0.35 -13.34 4.64
CA ILE A 122 0.24 -14.63 3.92
C ILE A 122 -0.44 -15.68 4.79
N VAL A 123 -0.04 -15.79 6.04
CA VAL A 123 -0.68 -16.70 7.02
C VAL A 123 -2.16 -16.34 7.22
N GLN A 124 -2.54 -15.07 7.06
CA GLN A 124 -3.93 -14.62 7.05
C GLN A 124 -4.64 -14.78 5.69
N GLY A 125 -4.01 -15.45 4.72
CA GLY A 125 -4.59 -15.76 3.42
C GLY A 125 -4.36 -14.71 2.33
N ALA A 126 -3.52 -13.69 2.55
CA ALA A 126 -3.25 -12.67 1.53
C ALA A 126 -2.73 -13.29 0.21
N ASN A 127 -3.18 -12.71 -0.90
CA ASN A 127 -2.76 -13.10 -2.24
C ASN A 127 -2.59 -11.91 -3.19
N LEU A 128 -2.84 -10.70 -2.67
CA LEU A 128 -2.63 -9.43 -3.33
C LEU A 128 -2.10 -8.41 -2.32
N PHE A 129 -0.90 -7.92 -2.54
CA PHE A 129 -0.35 -6.80 -1.79
C PHE A 129 -0.47 -5.51 -2.58
N VAL A 130 -0.90 -4.43 -1.94
CA VAL A 130 -0.95 -3.10 -2.54
C VAL A 130 -0.09 -2.16 -1.71
N VAL A 131 1.08 -1.81 -2.24
CA VAL A 131 2.07 -0.94 -1.61
C VAL A 131 1.90 0.46 -2.18
N ILE A 132 1.45 1.40 -1.37
CA ILE A 132 1.33 2.82 -1.75
C ILE A 132 2.41 3.65 -1.07
N ALA A 133 3.07 4.54 -1.81
CA ALA A 133 4.29 5.19 -1.32
C ALA A 133 4.54 6.60 -1.83
N SER A 134 5.34 7.32 -1.05
CA SER A 134 6.14 8.48 -1.43
C SER A 134 7.62 8.10 -1.35
N TRP A 135 8.08 7.25 -2.30
CA TRP A 135 9.41 6.64 -2.30
C TRP A 135 10.40 7.45 -3.15
N PRO A 136 11.46 8.02 -2.55
CA PRO A 136 12.34 8.95 -3.25
C PRO A 136 13.24 8.27 -4.30
N LYS A 137 13.59 9.03 -5.35
CA LYS A 137 14.46 8.61 -6.46
C LYS A 137 15.77 7.98 -6.00
N VAL A 138 16.40 8.52 -4.99
CA VAL A 138 17.71 8.04 -4.48
C VAL A 138 17.69 6.59 -4.00
N ARG A 139 16.52 6.01 -3.78
CA ARG A 139 16.32 4.63 -3.34
C ARG A 139 15.40 3.83 -4.28
N ILE A 140 15.25 4.26 -5.53
CA ILE A 140 14.33 3.63 -6.49
C ILE A 140 14.72 2.17 -6.79
N ASN A 141 16.01 1.83 -6.78
CA ASN A 141 16.46 0.45 -6.96
C ASN A 141 15.97 -0.46 -5.82
N HIS A 142 15.96 0.04 -4.57
CA HIS A 142 15.39 -0.72 -3.45
C HIS A 142 13.89 -0.95 -3.64
N TRP A 143 13.15 0.07 -4.12
CA TRP A 143 11.73 -0.03 -4.42
C TRP A 143 11.44 -1.17 -5.40
N HIS A 144 12.12 -1.18 -6.53
CA HIS A 144 11.94 -2.19 -7.57
C HIS A 144 12.30 -3.59 -7.07
N THR A 145 13.47 -3.73 -6.46
CA THR A 145 13.95 -5.04 -5.94
C THR A 145 13.04 -5.59 -4.86
N LEU A 146 12.62 -4.75 -3.90
CA LEU A 146 11.78 -5.20 -2.81
C LEU A 146 10.37 -5.58 -3.28
N LEU A 147 9.74 -4.80 -4.17
CA LEU A 147 8.44 -5.18 -4.73
C LEU A 147 8.49 -6.56 -5.40
N GLN A 148 9.54 -6.81 -6.20
CA GLN A 148 9.72 -8.09 -6.88
C GLN A 148 9.97 -9.22 -5.89
N ALA A 149 10.83 -9.01 -4.89
CA ALA A 149 11.08 -9.99 -3.83
C ALA A 149 9.78 -10.35 -3.09
N ARG A 150 8.97 -9.35 -2.74
CA ARG A 150 7.68 -9.60 -2.05
C ARG A 150 6.70 -10.41 -2.89
N ALA A 151 6.68 -10.23 -4.22
CA ALA A 151 5.85 -11.06 -5.10
C ALA A 151 6.34 -12.51 -5.14
N ILE A 152 7.65 -12.72 -5.33
CA ILE A 152 8.27 -14.04 -5.47
C ILE A 152 8.13 -14.85 -4.17
N GLU A 153 8.61 -14.31 -3.05
CA GLU A 153 8.68 -15.04 -1.77
C GLU A 153 7.30 -15.33 -1.16
N ASN A 154 6.27 -14.55 -1.54
CA ASN A 154 4.92 -14.72 -1.01
C ASN A 154 3.95 -15.31 -2.04
N GLN A 155 4.42 -15.60 -3.27
CA GLN A 155 3.59 -16.14 -4.34
C GLN A 155 2.26 -15.40 -4.47
N ALA A 156 2.32 -14.07 -4.54
CA ALA A 156 1.18 -13.17 -4.55
C ALA A 156 1.40 -12.04 -5.56
N TYR A 157 0.30 -11.46 -6.06
CA TYR A 157 0.42 -10.20 -6.80
C TYR A 157 0.93 -9.08 -5.89
N VAL A 158 1.77 -8.20 -6.47
CA VAL A 158 2.20 -6.97 -5.81
C VAL A 158 1.92 -5.79 -6.73
N ILE A 159 1.08 -4.86 -6.27
CA ILE A 159 0.88 -3.57 -6.89
C ILE A 159 1.67 -2.55 -6.07
N GLY A 160 2.74 -2.02 -6.65
CA GLY A 160 3.50 -0.93 -6.05
C GLY A 160 3.15 0.39 -6.73
N LEU A 161 2.46 1.28 -6.04
CA LEU A 161 2.17 2.63 -6.52
C LEU A 161 3.03 3.65 -5.81
N ASN A 162 3.86 4.36 -6.57
CA ASN A 162 4.70 5.44 -6.08
C ASN A 162 4.35 6.76 -6.78
N ARG A 163 4.34 7.86 -6.03
CA ARG A 163 4.12 9.20 -6.61
C ARG A 163 5.27 9.62 -7.55
N THR A 164 4.97 10.56 -8.44
CA THR A 164 5.93 11.34 -9.24
C THR A 164 6.09 12.77 -8.68
N GLY A 165 6.98 13.54 -9.30
CA GLY A 165 7.20 14.94 -9.00
C GLY A 165 8.23 15.18 -7.90
N LYS A 166 8.09 16.29 -7.17
CA LYS A 166 9.04 16.71 -6.13
C LYS A 166 8.35 17.32 -4.93
N ASP A 167 9.04 17.31 -3.81
CA ASP A 167 8.79 18.17 -2.65
C ASP A 167 10.08 18.93 -2.31
N PRO A 168 10.11 19.80 -1.29
CA PRO A 168 11.30 20.56 -0.94
C PRO A 168 12.56 19.71 -0.65
N ASN A 169 12.40 18.45 -0.26
CA ASN A 169 13.48 17.58 0.21
C ASN A 169 13.84 16.47 -0.79
N HIS A 170 12.89 16.06 -1.65
CA HIS A 170 13.05 14.86 -2.47
C HIS A 170 12.47 15.00 -3.87
N ASN A 171 13.08 14.29 -4.81
CA ASN A 171 12.51 13.99 -6.12
C ASN A 171 11.93 12.57 -6.13
N TYR A 172 10.81 12.40 -6.83
CA TYR A 172 10.09 11.15 -6.98
C TYR A 172 9.93 10.84 -8.47
N THR A 173 10.37 9.66 -8.88
CA THR A 173 10.39 9.22 -10.29
C THR A 173 9.33 8.17 -10.61
N GLY A 174 8.27 8.09 -9.80
CA GLY A 174 7.26 7.04 -10.00
C GLY A 174 7.87 5.65 -9.87
N GLY A 175 7.98 4.94 -10.98
CA GLY A 175 8.45 3.54 -11.00
C GLY A 175 7.41 2.62 -10.39
N SER A 176 6.13 2.95 -10.55
CA SER A 176 5.02 2.09 -10.13
C SER A 176 5.02 0.81 -10.95
N ARG A 177 4.70 -0.33 -10.30
CA ARG A 177 4.72 -1.65 -10.95
C ARG A 177 3.55 -2.50 -10.52
N ILE A 178 3.14 -3.39 -11.42
CA ILE A 178 2.32 -4.56 -11.09
C ILE A 178 3.16 -5.79 -11.40
N ILE A 179 3.32 -6.64 -10.40
CA ILE A 179 4.15 -7.84 -10.46
C ILE A 179 3.25 -9.03 -10.15
N ASP A 180 3.34 -10.08 -10.95
CA ASP A 180 2.58 -11.30 -10.77
C ASP A 180 3.20 -12.25 -9.72
N PRO A 181 2.51 -13.31 -9.32
CA PRO A 181 2.99 -14.23 -8.29
C PRO A 181 4.29 -14.97 -8.63
N THR A 182 4.69 -15.00 -9.91
CA THR A 182 5.96 -15.60 -10.36
C THR A 182 7.14 -14.63 -10.30
N GLY A 183 6.88 -13.35 -9.96
CA GLY A 183 7.85 -12.28 -9.96
C GLY A 183 8.01 -11.54 -11.28
N LYS A 184 7.17 -11.85 -12.31
CA LYS A 184 7.18 -11.16 -13.60
C LYS A 184 6.51 -9.79 -13.48
N THR A 185 7.18 -8.75 -13.96
CA THR A 185 6.58 -7.42 -14.08
C THR A 185 5.55 -7.41 -15.22
N VAL A 186 4.29 -7.18 -14.87
CA VAL A 186 3.15 -7.09 -15.81
C VAL A 186 3.01 -5.67 -16.34
N ILE A 187 3.15 -4.68 -15.45
CA ILE A 187 3.14 -3.25 -15.78
C ILE A 187 4.34 -2.58 -15.10
N GLU A 188 4.98 -1.68 -15.81
CA GLU A 188 5.98 -0.76 -15.30
C GLU A 188 5.68 0.65 -15.81
N MET A 189 5.44 1.56 -14.88
CA MET A 189 5.24 2.98 -15.16
C MET A 189 6.54 3.74 -14.94
N LYS A 190 6.76 4.77 -15.75
CA LYS A 190 7.97 5.61 -15.71
C LYS A 190 7.73 6.90 -14.93
N ASP A 191 8.69 7.83 -15.07
CA ASP A 191 8.67 9.16 -14.44
C ASP A 191 7.72 10.12 -15.18
N LYS A 192 6.43 9.83 -15.11
CA LYS A 192 5.35 10.72 -15.63
C LYS A 192 4.04 10.49 -14.88
N GLU A 193 3.19 11.51 -14.91
CA GLU A 193 1.81 11.39 -14.47
C GLU A 193 1.02 10.61 -15.50
N GLU A 194 0.71 9.37 -15.18
CA GLU A 194 -0.04 8.48 -16.05
C GLU A 194 -0.89 7.51 -15.24
N VAL A 195 -1.88 6.92 -15.89
CA VAL A 195 -2.72 5.85 -15.33
C VAL A 195 -2.45 4.59 -16.16
N ALA A 196 -2.22 3.49 -15.47
CA ALA A 196 -2.10 2.18 -16.09
C ALA A 196 -3.11 1.21 -15.46
N SER A 197 -3.62 0.28 -16.25
CA SER A 197 -4.56 -0.72 -15.78
C SER A 197 -4.29 -2.08 -16.41
N THR A 198 -4.59 -3.14 -15.67
CA THR A 198 -4.56 -4.52 -16.14
C THR A 198 -5.59 -5.35 -15.39
N LYS A 199 -5.94 -6.49 -15.97
CA LYS A 199 -6.75 -7.49 -15.28
C LYS A 199 -5.82 -8.45 -14.54
N LEU A 200 -6.08 -8.67 -13.26
CA LEU A 200 -5.41 -9.70 -12.47
C LEU A 200 -6.23 -11.00 -12.57
N ASP A 201 -5.54 -12.12 -12.67
CA ASP A 201 -6.17 -13.44 -12.66
C ASP A 201 -5.90 -14.14 -11.32
N ARG A 202 -6.95 -14.32 -10.52
CA ARG A 202 -6.86 -15.00 -9.23
C ARG A 202 -6.38 -16.46 -9.37
N LYS A 203 -6.74 -17.10 -10.47
CA LYS A 203 -6.35 -18.50 -10.73
C LYS A 203 -4.84 -18.66 -10.89
N LEU A 204 -4.14 -17.65 -11.38
CA LEU A 204 -2.68 -17.69 -11.50
C LEU A 204 -2.00 -17.86 -10.13
N VAL A 205 -2.55 -17.21 -9.10
CA VAL A 205 -2.02 -17.36 -7.72
C VAL A 205 -2.17 -18.81 -7.26
N ASP A 206 -3.38 -19.37 -7.41
CA ASP A 206 -3.67 -20.72 -6.95
C ASP A 206 -2.82 -21.75 -7.70
N GLN A 207 -2.81 -21.67 -9.02
CA GLN A 207 -2.01 -22.58 -9.86
C GLN A 207 -0.51 -22.53 -9.53
N TRP A 208 0.02 -21.31 -9.28
CA TRP A 208 1.44 -21.17 -8.93
C TRP A 208 1.76 -21.77 -7.56
N ARG A 209 0.88 -21.54 -6.57
CA ARG A 209 1.01 -22.12 -5.24
C ARG A 209 0.87 -23.65 -5.25
N ASP A 210 0.01 -24.20 -6.10
CA ASP A 210 -0.14 -25.65 -6.27
C ASP A 210 1.07 -26.27 -6.98
N THR A 211 1.62 -25.59 -7.99
CA THR A 211 2.77 -26.07 -8.78
C THR A 211 4.08 -26.03 -7.99
N PHE A 212 4.25 -25.02 -7.14
CA PHE A 212 5.44 -24.81 -6.33
C PHE A 212 5.06 -24.41 -4.90
N PRO A 213 4.70 -25.36 -4.03
CA PRO A 213 4.00 -25.09 -2.77
C PRO A 213 4.94 -24.65 -1.61
N VAL A 214 5.86 -23.73 -1.84
CA VAL A 214 6.85 -23.25 -0.84
C VAL A 214 6.23 -22.58 0.40
N LEU A 215 4.98 -22.11 0.28
CA LEU A 215 4.30 -21.49 1.43
C LEU A 215 3.89 -22.52 2.50
N GLN A 216 3.87 -23.81 2.17
CA GLN A 216 3.63 -24.90 3.14
C GLN A 216 4.80 -25.09 4.10
N ASP A 217 6.01 -24.64 3.72
CA ASP A 217 7.22 -24.72 4.54
C ASP A 217 7.38 -23.54 5.50
N ILE A 218 6.38 -22.65 5.58
CA ILE A 218 6.42 -21.52 6.51
C ILE A 218 6.46 -22.02 7.95
N ARG A 219 7.46 -21.59 8.68
CA ARG A 219 7.62 -21.81 10.12
C ARG A 219 6.88 -20.67 10.85
N GLU A 220 5.59 -20.90 11.13
CA GLU A 220 4.76 -19.92 11.82
C GLU A 220 5.26 -19.60 13.24
N ASP A 221 5.92 -20.56 13.87
CA ASP A 221 6.57 -20.43 15.16
C ASP A 221 7.76 -19.44 15.18
N LEU A 222 8.27 -19.05 14.01
CA LEU A 222 9.33 -18.05 13.85
C LEU A 222 8.80 -16.65 13.49
N LEU A 223 7.49 -16.51 13.29
CA LEU A 223 6.88 -15.21 13.02
C LEU A 223 6.69 -14.43 14.33
N PRO A 224 6.86 -13.08 14.30
CA PRO A 224 6.72 -12.22 15.46
C PRO A 224 5.30 -12.13 15.99
#